data_9eada5648d3648f0eba47809b84860ea
#
_entry.id   9eada5648d3648f0eba47809b84860ea
#
_cell.length_a   1.000
_cell.length_b   1.000
_cell.length_c   1.000
_cell.angle_alpha   90.00
_cell.angle_beta   90.00
_cell.angle_gamma   90.00
#
_symmetry.space_group_name_H-M   'P 1'
#
loop_
_entity.id
_entity.type
_entity.pdbx_description
1 polymer ?
#
loop_
_entity_poly.entity_id
_entity_poly.type
_entity_poly.pdbx_seq_one_letter_code
_entity_poly.pdbx_strand_id
1 'polypeptide(L)'
;MRKFFSLSPIFIVAIIFSLPAIFIFLSLAQDFSSNWIHLVDTVLPEYLLNSLKLFIGVSIGVFVLGVSTAWIISTCEFRGKKFFSWALILPFAIPPYIMSYAFTGLFDSYGSANDLVRFIFQLDPETVPFPSVRNITGAIIIFSFTLYPYVFLISQTSFLNQSRDIFDVSRTLGLSRFKTFFKVALPIARPSIVAALMLVGMEVLSDFGAVEHFAIPTFTSGIFRTWFGLNDLTTAKQLASILFMIFLFLILIEKYSRRKILYTSNSTSNRELVPTPLKGYKEFFAIIICSLPIFVGFVIPFVQLLYWTIFFDTSFFTSDFLSLIKNSLSLAVISSILCLFIATIINYIIRIEKNNFLSFINKVITSGYGIPGIVLALGVLNLFLMLDNISNIILTGSLVGLIFAYCIKFYAVTNSSISSGFKKISINLDNVASSLGSSKRRILKSIHLPLLKSSFIIGMLVFMIEVIKELPATLILRPFNFNTLSVSAYNYASDERMIEAAAPSIGIVIACLIPIIILIKLIGKEEIE
;
A
#
# COMPACT_ATOMS: atom_id res chain seq x y z
N MET A 1 22.12 -29.92 18.75
CA MET A 1 22.79 -28.61 18.53
C MET A 1 22.76 -28.11 17.09
N ARG A 2 23.16 -28.88 16.05
CA ARG A 2 23.13 -28.41 14.64
C ARG A 2 21.75 -27.92 14.13
N LYS A 3 20.63 -28.55 14.55
CA LYS A 3 19.27 -28.11 14.18
C LYS A 3 18.88 -26.77 14.83
N PHE A 4 19.35 -26.51 16.05
CA PHE A 4 19.04 -25.26 16.77
C PHE A 4 19.73 -24.06 16.10
N PHE A 5 20.97 -24.22 15.66
CA PHE A 5 21.72 -23.19 14.92
C PHE A 5 21.15 -22.89 13.53
N SER A 6 20.48 -23.85 12.87
CA SER A 6 19.85 -23.60 11.58
C SER A 6 18.51 -22.85 11.68
N LEU A 7 17.86 -22.88 12.85
CA LEU A 7 16.57 -22.26 13.12
C LEU A 7 16.70 -20.87 13.76
N SER A 8 17.86 -20.57 14.37
CA SER A 8 18.10 -19.31 15.09
C SER A 8 17.76 -18.03 14.27
N PRO A 9 18.04 -17.92 12.95
CA PRO A 9 17.79 -16.68 12.24
C PRO A 9 16.32 -16.28 12.19
N ILE A 10 15.39 -17.24 12.02
CA ILE A 10 13.96 -16.92 11.97
C ILE A 10 13.42 -16.44 13.32
N PHE A 11 13.87 -17.04 14.41
CA PHE A 11 13.49 -16.61 15.77
C PHE A 11 14.05 -15.23 16.10
N ILE A 12 15.31 -14.99 15.76
CA ILE A 12 15.96 -13.69 15.97
C ILE A 12 15.20 -12.59 15.21
N VAL A 13 14.91 -12.80 13.94
CA VAL A 13 14.16 -11.83 13.14
C VAL A 13 12.75 -11.64 13.70
N ALA A 14 12.07 -12.72 14.11
CA ALA A 14 10.72 -12.62 14.68
C ALA A 14 10.71 -11.80 15.97
N ILE A 15 11.67 -12.04 16.86
CA ILE A 15 11.79 -11.26 18.10
C ILE A 15 12.08 -9.79 17.76
N ILE A 16 13.13 -9.52 16.97
CA ILE A 16 13.56 -8.17 16.63
C ILE A 16 12.43 -7.39 15.95
N PHE A 17 11.70 -7.99 15.01
CA PHE A 17 10.61 -7.31 14.29
C PHE A 17 9.36 -7.09 15.15
N SER A 18 9.19 -7.90 16.21
CA SER A 18 8.07 -7.74 17.14
C SER A 18 8.34 -6.71 18.24
N LEU A 19 9.61 -6.37 18.52
CA LEU A 19 9.98 -5.44 19.61
C LEU A 19 9.26 -4.10 19.52
N PRO A 20 9.21 -3.38 18.38
CA PRO A 20 8.53 -2.08 18.32
C PRO A 20 7.05 -2.17 18.70
N ALA A 21 6.35 -3.21 18.25
CA ALA A 21 4.96 -3.44 18.63
C ALA A 21 4.80 -3.72 20.13
N ILE A 22 5.70 -4.53 20.72
CA ILE A 22 5.71 -4.82 22.16
C ILE A 22 5.92 -3.53 22.95
N PHE A 23 6.89 -2.68 22.57
CA PHE A 23 7.15 -1.41 23.25
C PHE A 23 5.97 -0.44 23.19
N ILE A 24 5.22 -0.45 22.10
CA ILE A 24 3.99 0.34 22.00
C ILE A 24 2.95 -0.16 22.99
N PHE A 25 2.71 -1.48 23.07
CA PHE A 25 1.75 -2.03 24.03
C PHE A 25 2.17 -1.85 25.49
N LEU A 26 3.46 -1.88 25.79
CA LEU A 26 3.96 -1.62 27.14
C LEU A 26 3.64 -0.19 27.61
N SER A 27 3.40 0.76 26.71
CA SER A 27 2.98 2.12 27.10
C SER A 27 1.62 2.15 27.79
N LEU A 28 0.74 1.16 27.55
CA LEU A 28 -0.55 1.07 28.23
C LEU A 28 -0.42 0.76 29.74
N ALA A 29 0.73 0.23 30.17
CA ALA A 29 1.03 0.00 31.58
C ALA A 29 1.64 1.22 32.27
N GLN A 30 1.90 2.31 31.54
CA GLN A 30 2.38 3.57 32.10
C GLN A 30 1.20 4.42 32.59
N ASP A 31 1.47 5.33 33.52
CA ASP A 31 0.44 6.23 34.05
C ASP A 31 -0.21 7.06 32.95
N PHE A 32 -1.51 7.25 33.06
CA PHE A 32 -2.27 8.12 32.16
C PHE A 32 -2.09 9.58 32.57
N SER A 33 -1.64 10.41 31.64
CA SER A 33 -1.47 11.86 31.87
C SER A 33 -2.82 12.58 32.00
N SER A 34 -2.80 13.81 32.52
CA SER A 34 -3.97 14.68 32.58
C SER A 34 -4.58 14.96 31.18
N ASN A 35 -3.76 14.85 30.14
CA ASN A 35 -4.21 15.03 28.74
C ASN A 35 -5.26 13.98 28.33
N TRP A 36 -5.26 12.79 28.96
CA TRP A 36 -6.26 11.75 28.65
C TRP A 36 -7.68 12.19 28.94
N ILE A 37 -7.92 12.90 30.04
CA ILE A 37 -9.25 13.41 30.40
C ILE A 37 -9.74 14.31 29.28
N HIS A 38 -8.91 15.29 28.87
CA HIS A 38 -9.23 16.17 27.75
C HIS A 38 -9.46 15.41 26.43
N LEU A 39 -8.60 14.43 26.10
CA LEU A 39 -8.73 13.65 24.87
C LEU A 39 -10.03 12.86 24.83
N VAL A 40 -10.42 12.19 25.92
CA VAL A 40 -11.63 11.36 25.98
C VAL A 40 -12.88 12.22 25.87
N ASP A 41 -12.91 13.36 26.57
CA ASP A 41 -14.09 14.20 26.64
C ASP A 41 -14.31 15.05 25.39
N THR A 42 -13.26 15.34 24.61
CA THR A 42 -13.34 16.30 23.51
C THR A 42 -13.06 15.68 22.13
N VAL A 43 -11.88 15.10 21.89
CA VAL A 43 -11.39 14.79 20.55
C VAL A 43 -11.44 13.30 20.17
N LEU A 44 -11.35 12.39 21.13
CA LEU A 44 -11.33 10.95 20.87
C LEU A 44 -12.61 10.44 20.18
N PRO A 45 -13.83 10.90 20.56
CA PRO A 45 -15.05 10.55 19.84
C PRO A 45 -15.02 11.01 18.38
N GLU A 46 -14.44 12.18 18.13
CA GLU A 46 -14.29 12.72 16.77
C GLU A 46 -13.29 11.90 15.94
N TYR A 47 -12.13 11.51 16.52
CA TYR A 47 -11.17 10.62 15.88
C TYR A 47 -11.80 9.30 15.45
N LEU A 48 -12.58 8.68 16.35
CA LEU A 48 -13.30 7.44 16.06
C LEU A 48 -14.31 7.62 14.93
N LEU A 49 -15.14 8.67 15.02
CA LEU A 49 -16.21 8.93 14.07
C LEU A 49 -15.66 9.22 12.66
N ASN A 50 -14.66 10.09 12.57
CA ASN A 50 -14.05 10.47 11.29
C ASN A 50 -13.28 9.28 10.67
N SER A 51 -12.52 8.53 11.47
CA SER A 51 -11.85 7.32 11.00
C SER A 51 -12.85 6.29 10.49
N LEU A 52 -13.99 6.11 11.17
CA LEU A 52 -15.05 5.21 10.73
C LEU A 52 -15.75 5.70 9.44
N LYS A 53 -16.05 7.00 9.34
CA LYS A 53 -16.62 7.60 8.11
C LYS A 53 -15.69 7.42 6.92
N LEU A 54 -14.39 7.68 7.10
CA LEU A 54 -13.38 7.46 6.06
C LEU A 54 -13.31 5.99 5.67
N PHE A 55 -13.20 5.07 6.65
CA PHE A 55 -13.14 3.63 6.40
C PHE A 55 -14.34 3.13 5.59
N ILE A 56 -15.56 3.48 6.00
CA ILE A 56 -16.80 3.05 5.32
C ILE A 56 -16.94 3.73 3.97
N GLY A 57 -16.78 5.05 3.90
CA GLY A 57 -16.95 5.81 2.67
C GLY A 57 -15.97 5.39 1.59
N VAL A 58 -14.69 5.26 1.93
CA VAL A 58 -13.66 4.80 0.99
C VAL A 58 -13.90 3.34 0.59
N SER A 59 -14.28 2.46 1.54
CA SER A 59 -14.60 1.05 1.22
C SER A 59 -15.71 0.94 0.18
N ILE A 60 -16.74 1.77 0.26
CA ILE A 60 -17.82 1.82 -0.75
C ILE A 60 -17.27 2.33 -2.09
N GLY A 61 -16.49 3.42 -2.07
CA GLY A 61 -15.92 4.02 -3.28
C GLY A 61 -15.00 3.05 -4.03
N VAL A 62 -14.03 2.43 -3.34
CA VAL A 62 -13.11 1.47 -3.96
C VAL A 62 -13.80 0.17 -4.38
N PHE A 63 -14.85 -0.25 -3.67
CA PHE A 63 -15.67 -1.38 -4.08
C PHE A 63 -16.34 -1.10 -5.43
N VAL A 64 -17.00 0.04 -5.56
CA VAL A 64 -17.68 0.43 -6.80
C VAL A 64 -16.68 0.56 -7.95
N LEU A 65 -15.58 1.30 -7.77
CA LEU A 65 -14.59 1.53 -8.82
C LEU A 65 -13.80 0.24 -9.14
N GLY A 66 -13.29 -0.45 -8.13
CA GLY A 66 -12.40 -1.59 -8.31
C GLY A 66 -13.13 -2.85 -8.80
N VAL A 67 -14.29 -3.18 -8.22
CA VAL A 67 -15.02 -4.39 -8.61
C VAL A 67 -15.68 -4.23 -9.99
N SER A 68 -16.23 -3.05 -10.32
CA SER A 68 -16.84 -2.82 -11.64
C SER A 68 -15.82 -2.89 -12.76
N THR A 69 -14.68 -2.23 -12.61
CA THR A 69 -13.60 -2.27 -13.60
C THR A 69 -12.98 -3.66 -13.71
N ALA A 70 -12.76 -4.36 -12.59
CA ALA A 70 -12.28 -5.74 -12.58
C ALA A 70 -13.22 -6.69 -13.33
N TRP A 71 -14.53 -6.56 -13.10
CA TRP A 71 -15.53 -7.36 -13.81
C TRP A 71 -15.51 -7.12 -15.31
N ILE A 72 -15.48 -5.85 -15.74
CA ILE A 72 -15.47 -5.49 -17.16
C ILE A 72 -14.20 -6.03 -17.85
N ILE A 73 -13.04 -5.83 -17.26
CA ILE A 73 -11.76 -6.27 -17.83
C ILE A 73 -11.68 -7.81 -17.90
N SER A 74 -12.19 -8.53 -16.87
CA SER A 74 -12.11 -9.99 -16.83
C SER A 74 -13.09 -10.68 -17.77
N THR A 75 -14.30 -10.13 -17.97
CA THR A 75 -15.40 -10.86 -18.63
C THR A 75 -15.84 -10.29 -19.98
N CYS A 76 -15.39 -9.08 -20.33
CA CYS A 76 -15.79 -8.40 -21.57
C CYS A 76 -14.62 -8.24 -22.53
N GLU A 77 -14.94 -8.21 -23.83
CA GLU A 77 -14.01 -7.82 -24.89
C GLU A 77 -14.54 -6.53 -25.54
N PHE A 78 -13.69 -5.48 -25.62
CA PHE A 78 -14.02 -4.17 -26.15
C PHE A 78 -12.76 -3.46 -26.63
N ARG A 79 -12.90 -2.39 -27.42
CA ARG A 79 -11.76 -1.64 -27.94
C ARG A 79 -10.95 -1.00 -26.81
N GLY A 80 -9.62 -1.21 -26.85
CA GLY A 80 -8.71 -0.67 -25.84
C GLY A 80 -8.61 -1.49 -24.54
N LYS A 81 -9.25 -2.66 -24.42
CA LYS A 81 -9.17 -3.53 -23.24
C LYS A 81 -7.72 -3.74 -22.77
N LYS A 82 -6.80 -4.02 -23.71
CA LYS A 82 -5.37 -4.22 -23.39
C LYS A 82 -4.73 -2.98 -22.77
N PHE A 83 -5.13 -1.79 -23.24
CA PHE A 83 -4.69 -0.52 -22.65
C PHE A 83 -5.27 -0.35 -21.24
N PHE A 84 -6.58 -0.53 -21.07
CA PHE A 84 -7.24 -0.36 -19.78
C PHE A 84 -6.77 -1.36 -18.73
N SER A 85 -6.40 -2.59 -19.12
CA SER A 85 -5.96 -3.62 -18.17
C SER A 85 -4.73 -3.23 -17.36
N TRP A 86 -3.81 -2.44 -17.91
CA TRP A 86 -2.66 -1.91 -17.19
C TRP A 86 -2.84 -0.46 -16.73
N ALA A 87 -3.56 0.36 -17.51
CA ALA A 87 -3.74 1.78 -17.18
C ALA A 87 -4.55 1.99 -15.89
N LEU A 88 -5.46 1.06 -15.55
CA LEU A 88 -6.20 1.05 -14.28
C LEU A 88 -5.31 0.91 -13.03
N ILE A 89 -4.05 0.53 -13.21
CA ILE A 89 -3.07 0.43 -12.12
C ILE A 89 -2.32 1.76 -11.91
N LEU A 90 -2.32 2.68 -12.89
CA LEU A 90 -1.54 3.92 -12.82
C LEU A 90 -1.82 4.79 -11.58
N PRO A 91 -3.06 4.93 -11.08
CA PRO A 91 -3.31 5.71 -9.88
C PRO A 91 -2.55 5.22 -8.64
N PHE A 92 -2.13 3.96 -8.63
CA PHE A 92 -1.27 3.41 -7.57
C PHE A 92 0.09 4.13 -7.45
N ALA A 93 0.55 4.81 -8.52
CA ALA A 93 1.78 5.58 -8.48
C ALA A 93 1.68 6.89 -7.70
N ILE A 94 0.46 7.40 -7.46
CA ILE A 94 0.21 8.66 -6.77
C ILE A 94 -0.27 8.37 -5.36
N PRO A 95 0.52 8.67 -4.30
CA PRO A 95 0.06 8.52 -2.92
C PRO A 95 -1.14 9.42 -2.60
N PRO A 96 -2.02 9.03 -1.66
CA PRO A 96 -3.20 9.84 -1.30
C PRO A 96 -2.89 11.28 -0.91
N TYR A 97 -1.81 11.53 -0.17
CA TYR A 97 -1.43 12.88 0.24
C TYR A 97 -0.99 13.76 -0.95
N ILE A 98 -0.29 13.21 -1.93
CA ILE A 98 0.05 13.96 -3.16
C ILE A 98 -1.20 14.27 -3.98
N MET A 99 -2.10 13.30 -4.08
CA MET A 99 -3.36 13.52 -4.76
C MET A 99 -4.18 14.60 -4.06
N SER A 100 -4.18 14.64 -2.71
CA SER A 100 -4.86 15.70 -1.95
C SER A 100 -4.26 17.08 -2.22
N TYR A 101 -2.93 17.20 -2.37
CA TYR A 101 -2.27 18.47 -2.72
C TYR A 101 -2.69 18.96 -4.12
N ALA A 102 -2.65 18.06 -5.12
CA ALA A 102 -3.04 18.40 -6.48
C ALA A 102 -4.51 18.84 -6.58
N PHE A 103 -5.41 18.13 -5.90
CA PHE A 103 -6.84 18.46 -5.91
C PHE A 103 -7.17 19.70 -5.10
N THR A 104 -6.48 19.96 -3.99
CA THR A 104 -6.60 21.23 -3.28
C THR A 104 -6.25 22.39 -4.20
N GLY A 105 -5.10 22.34 -4.84
CA GLY A 105 -4.70 23.42 -5.74
C GLY A 105 -5.57 23.55 -7.01
N LEU A 106 -6.26 22.49 -7.44
CA LEU A 106 -7.26 22.57 -8.50
C LEU A 106 -8.53 23.32 -8.07
N PHE A 107 -9.04 22.98 -6.88
CA PHE A 107 -10.37 23.40 -6.41
C PHE A 107 -10.32 24.48 -5.32
N ASP A 108 -9.14 25.01 -5.00
CA ASP A 108 -9.03 26.17 -4.13
C ASP A 108 -9.66 27.40 -4.80
N SER A 109 -9.99 28.43 -4.02
CA SER A 109 -10.70 29.62 -4.51
C SER A 109 -10.03 30.26 -5.73
N TYR A 110 -8.70 30.27 -5.77
CA TYR A 110 -7.88 30.71 -6.91
C TYR A 110 -7.21 29.52 -7.62
N GLY A 111 -7.82 28.34 -7.56
CA GLY A 111 -7.30 27.14 -8.17
C GLY A 111 -7.59 27.08 -9.66
N SER A 112 -6.76 26.30 -10.39
CA SER A 112 -6.80 26.19 -11.85
C SER A 112 -8.17 25.81 -12.41
N ALA A 113 -8.95 24.96 -11.71
CA ALA A 113 -10.29 24.57 -12.15
C ALA A 113 -11.30 25.71 -11.99
N ASN A 114 -11.24 26.46 -10.88
CA ASN A 114 -12.10 27.62 -10.65
C ASN A 114 -11.76 28.74 -11.64
N ASP A 115 -10.46 28.99 -11.91
CA ASP A 115 -10.01 29.99 -12.88
C ASP A 115 -10.49 29.63 -14.30
N LEU A 116 -10.38 28.37 -14.71
CA LEU A 116 -10.84 27.91 -16.00
C LEU A 116 -12.35 28.14 -16.20
N VAL A 117 -13.16 27.81 -15.17
CA VAL A 117 -14.61 28.00 -15.23
C VAL A 117 -14.97 29.47 -15.25
N ARG A 118 -14.30 30.31 -14.43
CA ARG A 118 -14.47 31.78 -14.47
C ARG A 118 -14.17 32.35 -15.85
N PHE A 119 -13.07 31.90 -16.46
CA PHE A 119 -12.69 32.34 -17.81
C PHE A 119 -13.70 31.93 -18.89
N ILE A 120 -14.15 30.66 -18.88
CA ILE A 120 -15.10 30.14 -19.88
C ILE A 120 -16.47 30.82 -19.78
N PHE A 121 -16.97 30.98 -18.55
CA PHE A 121 -18.33 31.53 -18.31
C PHE A 121 -18.32 33.02 -18.00
N GLN A 122 -17.17 33.69 -18.08
CA GLN A 122 -16.99 35.12 -17.79
C GLN A 122 -17.59 35.53 -16.43
N LEU A 123 -17.35 34.70 -15.41
CA LEU A 123 -17.85 34.94 -14.05
C LEU A 123 -16.96 35.96 -13.32
N ASP A 124 -17.54 36.61 -12.31
CA ASP A 124 -16.78 37.51 -11.45
C ASP A 124 -15.64 36.78 -10.73
N PRO A 125 -14.49 37.47 -10.49
CA PRO A 125 -13.33 36.88 -9.82
C PRO A 125 -13.63 36.33 -8.42
N GLU A 126 -14.63 36.88 -7.73
CA GLU A 126 -15.07 36.44 -6.40
C GLU A 126 -15.94 35.18 -6.42
N THR A 127 -16.46 34.80 -7.59
CA THR A 127 -17.29 33.60 -7.73
C THR A 127 -16.42 32.36 -7.60
N VAL A 128 -16.79 31.45 -6.69
CA VAL A 128 -16.13 30.16 -6.49
C VAL A 128 -17.04 29.05 -6.99
N PRO A 129 -16.91 28.60 -8.28
CA PRO A 129 -17.80 27.60 -8.87
C PRO A 129 -17.75 26.23 -8.19
N PHE A 130 -16.57 25.80 -7.74
CA PHE A 130 -16.40 24.53 -7.08
C PHE A 130 -16.17 24.71 -5.57
N PRO A 131 -16.81 23.87 -4.74
CA PRO A 131 -16.58 23.90 -3.29
C PRO A 131 -15.17 23.38 -2.95
N SER A 132 -14.65 23.83 -1.80
CA SER A 132 -13.38 23.31 -1.29
C SER A 132 -13.43 21.81 -1.09
N VAL A 133 -12.36 21.10 -1.51
CA VAL A 133 -12.18 19.67 -1.32
C VAL A 133 -11.62 19.33 0.06
N ARG A 134 -11.18 20.31 0.84
CA ARG A 134 -10.63 20.14 2.21
C ARG A 134 -11.74 19.79 3.20
N ASN A 135 -12.33 18.62 3.03
CA ASN A 135 -13.36 18.08 3.91
C ASN A 135 -13.38 16.54 3.82
N ILE A 136 -14.15 15.90 4.70
CA ILE A 136 -14.22 14.44 4.78
C ILE A 136 -14.75 13.78 3.49
N THR A 137 -15.66 14.44 2.78
CA THR A 137 -16.21 13.93 1.50
C THR A 137 -15.14 13.98 0.41
N GLY A 138 -14.40 15.10 0.33
CA GLY A 138 -13.26 15.21 -0.58
C GLY A 138 -12.19 14.16 -0.31
N ALA A 139 -11.88 13.92 0.96
CA ALA A 139 -10.96 12.85 1.36
C ALA A 139 -11.47 11.47 0.90
N ILE A 140 -12.75 11.14 1.13
CA ILE A 140 -13.34 9.87 0.68
C ILE A 140 -13.21 9.70 -0.83
N ILE A 141 -13.47 10.74 -1.61
CA ILE A 141 -13.33 10.70 -3.07
C ILE A 141 -11.88 10.46 -3.45
N ILE A 142 -10.94 11.23 -2.91
CA ILE A 142 -9.51 11.15 -3.22
C ILE A 142 -8.96 9.76 -2.88
N PHE A 143 -9.20 9.27 -1.67
CA PHE A 143 -8.78 7.92 -1.28
C PHE A 143 -9.40 6.85 -2.17
N SER A 144 -10.66 7.00 -2.57
CA SER A 144 -11.34 6.04 -3.43
C SER A 144 -10.66 5.93 -4.80
N PHE A 145 -10.31 7.06 -5.43
CA PHE A 145 -9.63 7.09 -6.72
C PHE A 145 -8.15 6.72 -6.66
N THR A 146 -7.52 6.81 -5.50
CA THR A 146 -6.12 6.42 -5.30
C THR A 146 -5.98 4.95 -4.95
N LEU A 147 -6.88 4.40 -4.11
CA LEU A 147 -6.73 3.07 -3.53
C LEU A 147 -7.55 1.98 -4.24
N TYR A 148 -8.45 2.32 -5.19
CA TYR A 148 -9.22 1.30 -5.91
C TYR A 148 -8.35 0.26 -6.65
N PRO A 149 -7.09 0.54 -7.11
CA PRO A 149 -6.29 -0.47 -7.78
C PRO A 149 -6.03 -1.72 -6.92
N TYR A 150 -5.98 -1.61 -5.61
CA TYR A 150 -5.90 -2.78 -4.72
C TYR A 150 -7.11 -3.71 -4.88
N VAL A 151 -8.32 -3.11 -4.88
CA VAL A 151 -9.56 -3.89 -5.05
C VAL A 151 -9.69 -4.39 -6.48
N PHE A 152 -9.29 -3.59 -7.46
CA PHE A 152 -9.25 -3.98 -8.88
C PHE A 152 -8.41 -5.24 -9.10
N LEU A 153 -7.14 -5.24 -8.68
CA LEU A 153 -6.20 -6.35 -8.92
C LEU A 153 -6.65 -7.64 -8.24
N ILE A 154 -7.08 -7.56 -6.98
CA ILE A 154 -7.51 -8.75 -6.22
C ILE A 154 -8.83 -9.29 -6.76
N SER A 155 -9.78 -8.41 -7.13
CA SER A 155 -11.06 -8.81 -7.71
C SER A 155 -10.88 -9.37 -9.12
N GLN A 156 -10.02 -8.78 -9.95
CA GLN A 156 -9.69 -9.28 -11.29
C GLN A 156 -9.15 -10.70 -11.24
N THR A 157 -8.15 -10.94 -10.39
CA THR A 157 -7.58 -12.28 -10.18
C THR A 157 -8.65 -13.26 -9.70
N SER A 158 -9.54 -12.83 -8.79
CA SER A 158 -10.63 -13.67 -8.31
C SER A 158 -11.65 -14.01 -9.39
N PHE A 159 -11.99 -13.09 -10.29
CA PHE A 159 -12.90 -13.34 -11.41
C PHE A 159 -12.26 -14.22 -12.47
N LEU A 160 -10.98 -14.02 -12.82
CA LEU A 160 -10.26 -14.84 -13.79
C LEU A 160 -10.11 -16.30 -13.33
N ASN A 161 -10.00 -16.53 -12.02
CA ASN A 161 -9.90 -17.88 -11.44
C ASN A 161 -11.26 -18.62 -11.33
N GLN A 162 -12.38 -18.00 -11.72
CA GLN A 162 -13.68 -18.67 -11.75
C GLN A 162 -13.80 -19.54 -13.02
N SER A 163 -14.27 -20.78 -12.84
CA SER A 163 -14.46 -21.71 -13.96
C SER A 163 -15.50 -21.18 -14.97
N ARG A 164 -15.21 -21.32 -16.25
CA ARG A 164 -16.15 -21.01 -17.34
C ARG A 164 -17.47 -21.78 -17.20
N ASP A 165 -17.43 -23.00 -16.71
CA ASP A 165 -18.62 -23.85 -16.57
C ASP A 165 -19.70 -23.19 -15.69
N ILE A 166 -19.30 -22.44 -14.66
CA ILE A 166 -20.22 -21.70 -13.79
C ILE A 166 -21.01 -20.64 -14.58
N PHE A 167 -20.34 -19.96 -15.50
CA PHE A 167 -20.96 -18.94 -16.36
C PHE A 167 -21.85 -19.57 -17.43
N ASP A 168 -21.44 -20.70 -18.00
CA ASP A 168 -22.21 -21.41 -19.00
C ASP A 168 -23.49 -22.00 -18.38
N VAL A 169 -23.43 -22.60 -17.19
CA VAL A 169 -24.59 -23.03 -16.40
C VAL A 169 -25.52 -21.85 -16.08
N SER A 170 -24.97 -20.71 -15.70
CA SER A 170 -25.79 -19.52 -15.43
C SER A 170 -26.57 -19.06 -16.67
N ARG A 171 -25.96 -19.16 -17.85
CA ARG A 171 -26.61 -18.83 -19.14
C ARG A 171 -27.70 -19.84 -19.51
N THR A 172 -27.44 -21.15 -19.33
CA THR A 172 -28.45 -22.19 -19.59
C THR A 172 -29.66 -22.05 -18.67
N LEU A 173 -29.47 -21.52 -17.44
CA LEU A 173 -30.55 -21.19 -16.50
C LEU A 173 -31.23 -19.84 -16.83
N GLY A 174 -30.92 -19.21 -17.97
CA GLY A 174 -31.56 -17.96 -18.41
C GLY A 174 -31.16 -16.70 -17.64
N LEU A 175 -30.04 -16.73 -16.89
CA LEU A 175 -29.59 -15.54 -16.18
C LEU A 175 -28.94 -14.53 -17.14
N SER A 176 -29.40 -13.27 -17.08
CA SER A 176 -28.72 -12.18 -17.76
C SER A 176 -27.35 -11.94 -17.13
N ARG A 177 -26.42 -11.29 -17.85
CA ARG A 177 -25.07 -10.98 -17.34
C ARG A 177 -25.09 -10.23 -16.02
N PHE A 178 -25.96 -9.25 -15.88
CA PHE A 178 -26.13 -8.49 -14.65
C PHE A 178 -26.56 -9.40 -13.49
N LYS A 179 -27.53 -10.29 -13.74
CA LYS A 179 -27.95 -11.27 -12.74
C LYS A 179 -26.86 -12.28 -12.43
N THR A 180 -26.07 -12.72 -13.42
CA THR A 180 -24.92 -13.61 -13.22
C THR A 180 -23.84 -12.94 -12.36
N PHE A 181 -23.56 -11.65 -12.58
CA PHE A 181 -22.64 -10.91 -11.73
C PHE A 181 -23.07 -10.91 -10.26
N PHE A 182 -24.29 -10.44 -9.95
CA PHE A 182 -24.73 -10.29 -8.57
C PHE A 182 -25.05 -11.61 -7.87
N LYS A 183 -25.60 -12.61 -8.60
CA LYS A 183 -26.04 -13.87 -8.00
C LYS A 183 -24.98 -14.96 -7.98
N VAL A 184 -23.95 -14.87 -8.83
CA VAL A 184 -22.97 -15.95 -9.00
C VAL A 184 -21.53 -15.43 -8.81
N ALA A 185 -21.06 -14.54 -9.69
CA ALA A 185 -19.65 -14.14 -9.71
C ALA A 185 -19.24 -13.36 -8.45
N LEU A 186 -20.04 -12.38 -8.03
CA LEU A 186 -19.77 -11.56 -6.86
C LEU A 186 -19.79 -12.35 -5.54
N PRO A 187 -20.78 -13.24 -5.27
CA PRO A 187 -20.75 -14.10 -4.09
C PRO A 187 -19.54 -15.03 -4.02
N ILE A 188 -19.09 -15.59 -5.15
CA ILE A 188 -17.89 -16.44 -5.21
C ILE A 188 -16.63 -15.60 -4.94
N ALA A 189 -16.54 -14.39 -5.50
CA ALA A 189 -15.41 -13.48 -5.28
C ALA A 189 -15.45 -12.76 -3.91
N ARG A 190 -16.56 -12.82 -3.16
CA ARG A 190 -16.78 -12.11 -1.89
C ARG A 190 -15.59 -12.22 -0.92
N PRO A 191 -15.01 -13.39 -0.63
CA PRO A 191 -13.92 -13.47 0.34
C PRO A 191 -12.68 -12.69 -0.11
N SER A 192 -12.35 -12.71 -1.41
CA SER A 192 -11.22 -11.97 -1.98
C SER A 192 -11.48 -10.46 -1.94
N ILE A 193 -12.71 -10.05 -2.26
CA ILE A 193 -13.12 -8.64 -2.22
C ILE A 193 -13.08 -8.11 -0.78
N VAL A 194 -13.61 -8.86 0.20
CA VAL A 194 -13.54 -8.46 1.62
C VAL A 194 -12.09 -8.31 2.08
N ALA A 195 -11.20 -9.22 1.67
CA ALA A 195 -9.78 -9.11 1.99
C ALA A 195 -9.14 -7.85 1.37
N ALA A 196 -9.51 -7.50 0.13
CA ALA A 196 -9.05 -6.27 -0.52
C ALA A 196 -9.58 -5.01 0.19
N LEU A 197 -10.86 -5.01 0.60
CA LEU A 197 -11.45 -3.90 1.35
C LEU A 197 -10.80 -3.72 2.73
N MET A 198 -10.45 -4.82 3.42
CA MET A 198 -9.72 -4.73 4.69
C MET A 198 -8.31 -4.16 4.49
N LEU A 199 -7.61 -4.55 3.40
CA LEU A 199 -6.32 -3.97 3.05
C LEU A 199 -6.42 -2.46 2.81
N VAL A 200 -7.38 -2.02 1.98
CA VAL A 200 -7.63 -0.59 1.75
C VAL A 200 -8.01 0.12 3.05
N GLY A 201 -8.84 -0.50 3.88
CA GLY A 201 -9.21 0.06 5.19
C GLY A 201 -8.01 0.28 6.10
N MET A 202 -7.03 -0.63 6.09
CA MET A 202 -5.78 -0.45 6.82
C MET A 202 -4.96 0.72 6.23
N GLU A 203 -4.86 0.87 4.92
CA GLU A 203 -4.18 2.00 4.28
C GLU A 203 -4.83 3.34 4.66
N VAL A 204 -6.17 3.44 4.61
CA VAL A 204 -6.92 4.65 4.98
C VAL A 204 -6.72 5.01 6.45
N LEU A 205 -6.82 4.03 7.35
CA LEU A 205 -6.66 4.26 8.80
C LEU A 205 -5.21 4.54 9.21
N SER A 206 -4.23 4.18 8.36
CA SER A 206 -2.81 4.48 8.59
C SER A 206 -2.34 5.76 7.92
N ASP A 207 -3.16 6.36 7.05
CA ASP A 207 -2.79 7.60 6.39
C ASP A 207 -2.67 8.74 7.41
N PHE A 208 -1.63 9.54 7.22
CA PHE A 208 -1.37 10.76 7.99
C PHE A 208 -1.37 11.97 7.06
N GLY A 209 -0.70 11.87 5.91
CA GLY A 209 -0.42 13.02 5.07
C GLY A 209 -1.67 13.67 4.46
N ALA A 210 -2.61 12.87 3.95
CA ALA A 210 -3.83 13.39 3.35
C ALA A 210 -4.82 13.90 4.42
N VAL A 211 -4.99 13.16 5.52
CA VAL A 211 -5.92 13.58 6.59
C VAL A 211 -5.43 14.83 7.33
N GLU A 212 -4.12 14.98 7.54
CA GLU A 212 -3.54 16.17 8.14
C GLU A 212 -3.67 17.37 7.21
N HIS A 213 -3.38 17.21 5.91
CA HIS A 213 -3.56 18.27 4.91
C HIS A 213 -5.02 18.78 4.82
N PHE A 214 -5.98 17.89 4.98
CA PHE A 214 -7.42 18.25 4.99
C PHE A 214 -7.92 18.69 6.36
N ALA A 215 -7.03 18.74 7.36
CA ALA A 215 -7.34 19.06 8.75
C ALA A 215 -8.46 18.16 9.34
N ILE A 216 -8.53 16.88 8.91
CA ILE A 216 -9.51 15.92 9.41
C ILE A 216 -8.95 15.27 10.67
N PRO A 217 -9.58 15.45 11.84
CA PRO A 217 -9.15 14.81 13.07
C PRO A 217 -9.39 13.28 13.00
N THR A 218 -8.28 12.51 12.92
CA THR A 218 -8.26 11.05 12.93
C THR A 218 -7.29 10.54 13.99
N PHE A 219 -7.22 9.23 14.21
CA PHE A 219 -6.23 8.68 15.14
C PHE A 219 -4.80 9.05 14.77
N THR A 220 -4.43 8.98 13.50
CA THR A 220 -3.06 9.27 13.05
C THR A 220 -2.68 10.73 13.24
N SER A 221 -3.54 11.67 12.85
CA SER A 221 -3.32 13.08 13.11
C SER A 221 -3.36 13.41 14.61
N GLY A 222 -4.21 12.73 15.39
CA GLY A 222 -4.30 12.85 16.84
C GLY A 222 -3.02 12.40 17.56
N ILE A 223 -2.43 11.26 17.16
CA ILE A 223 -1.15 10.79 17.69
C ILE A 223 -0.05 11.83 17.44
N PHE A 224 0.03 12.37 16.23
CA PHE A 224 1.03 13.36 15.87
C PHE A 224 0.85 14.67 16.67
N ARG A 225 -0.38 15.19 16.77
CA ARG A 225 -0.70 16.40 17.53
C ARG A 225 -0.47 16.24 19.02
N THR A 226 -0.77 15.07 19.60
CA THR A 226 -0.50 14.78 21.01
C THR A 226 1.00 14.79 21.29
N TRP A 227 1.80 14.22 20.39
CA TRP A 227 3.25 14.21 20.58
C TRP A 227 3.88 15.59 20.39
N PHE A 228 3.69 16.19 19.19
CA PHE A 228 4.37 17.45 18.84
C PHE A 228 3.66 18.69 19.38
N GLY A 229 2.34 18.70 19.48
CA GLY A 229 1.55 19.84 19.96
C GLY A 229 1.45 19.90 21.48
N LEU A 230 1.20 18.75 22.14
CA LEU A 230 1.09 18.69 23.60
C LEU A 230 2.38 18.25 24.29
N ASN A 231 3.42 17.93 23.53
CA ASN A 231 4.71 17.39 24.02
C ASN A 231 4.56 16.16 24.93
N ASP A 232 3.53 15.32 24.68
CA ASP A 232 3.20 14.14 25.47
C ASP A 232 3.40 12.85 24.66
N LEU A 233 4.64 12.37 24.67
CA LEU A 233 5.01 11.15 23.96
C LEU A 233 4.33 9.90 24.57
N THR A 234 4.07 9.89 25.88
CA THR A 234 3.46 8.73 26.55
C THR A 234 2.01 8.55 26.09
N THR A 235 1.22 9.59 26.13
CA THR A 235 -0.16 9.59 25.64
C THR A 235 -0.22 9.30 24.13
N ALA A 236 0.70 9.84 23.32
CA ALA A 236 0.78 9.51 21.91
C ALA A 236 1.03 8.00 21.66
N LYS A 237 1.91 7.36 22.44
CA LYS A 237 2.12 5.90 22.38
C LYS A 237 0.90 5.10 22.81
N GLN A 238 0.17 5.55 23.82
CA GLN A 238 -1.07 4.92 24.29
C GLN A 238 -2.17 5.01 23.21
N LEU A 239 -2.35 6.18 22.56
CA LEU A 239 -3.23 6.31 21.39
C LEU A 239 -2.80 5.42 20.22
N ALA A 240 -1.49 5.31 19.96
CA ALA A 240 -0.94 4.41 18.96
C ALA A 240 -1.25 2.94 19.27
N SER A 241 -1.26 2.52 20.55
CA SER A 241 -1.67 1.18 20.99
C SER A 241 -3.14 0.90 20.67
N ILE A 242 -4.02 1.88 20.90
CA ILE A 242 -5.45 1.75 20.57
C ILE A 242 -5.64 1.59 19.06
N LEU A 243 -4.99 2.43 18.26
CA LEU A 243 -5.03 2.30 16.80
C LEU A 243 -4.53 0.93 16.35
N PHE A 244 -3.44 0.43 16.94
CA PHE A 244 -2.91 -0.89 16.61
C PHE A 244 -3.86 -2.02 16.99
N MET A 245 -4.59 -1.92 18.11
CA MET A 245 -5.65 -2.90 18.44
C MET A 245 -6.77 -2.92 17.39
N ILE A 246 -7.17 -1.77 16.87
CA ILE A 246 -8.14 -1.69 15.76
C ILE A 246 -7.59 -2.45 14.53
N PHE A 247 -6.33 -2.27 14.18
CA PHE A 247 -5.69 -2.99 13.08
C PHE A 247 -5.64 -4.50 13.30
N LEU A 248 -5.27 -4.95 14.50
CA LEU A 248 -5.30 -6.37 14.83
C LEU A 248 -6.71 -6.97 14.68
N PHE A 249 -7.74 -6.23 15.07
CA PHE A 249 -9.13 -6.63 14.89
C PHE A 249 -9.49 -6.77 13.40
N LEU A 250 -9.10 -5.81 12.56
CA LEU A 250 -9.31 -5.89 11.10
C LEU A 250 -8.59 -7.08 10.48
N ILE A 251 -7.35 -7.38 10.88
CA ILE A 251 -6.61 -8.56 10.43
C ILE A 251 -7.32 -9.86 10.84
N LEU A 252 -7.92 -9.90 12.03
CA LEU A 252 -8.69 -11.07 12.46
C LEU A 252 -9.95 -11.27 11.63
N ILE A 253 -10.68 -10.18 11.31
CA ILE A 253 -11.85 -10.23 10.41
C ILE A 253 -11.43 -10.72 9.02
N GLU A 254 -10.34 -10.21 8.47
CA GLU A 254 -9.79 -10.62 7.18
C GLU A 254 -9.47 -12.13 7.18
N LYS A 255 -8.75 -12.62 8.18
CA LYS A 255 -8.44 -14.06 8.31
C LYS A 255 -9.70 -14.91 8.46
N TYR A 256 -10.68 -14.46 9.21
CA TYR A 256 -11.95 -15.19 9.37
C TYR A 256 -12.72 -15.27 8.05
N SER A 257 -12.76 -14.19 7.29
CA SER A 257 -13.39 -14.15 5.97
C SER A 257 -12.74 -15.13 4.99
N ARG A 258 -11.41 -15.21 4.98
CA ARG A 258 -10.66 -16.13 4.10
C ARG A 258 -10.84 -17.61 4.46
N ARG A 259 -11.14 -17.96 5.70
CA ARG A 259 -11.34 -19.37 6.11
C ARG A 259 -12.50 -20.05 5.37
N LYS A 260 -13.47 -19.29 4.86
CA LYS A 260 -14.63 -19.78 4.11
C LYS A 260 -14.36 -19.96 2.61
N ILE A 261 -13.15 -19.66 2.13
CA ILE A 261 -12.76 -19.97 0.76
C ILE A 261 -12.49 -21.47 0.71
N LEU A 262 -13.51 -22.24 0.36
CA LEU A 262 -13.30 -23.59 -0.15
C LEU A 262 -12.56 -23.41 -1.49
N TYR A 263 -11.30 -23.86 -1.53
CA TYR A 263 -10.56 -24.00 -2.77
C TYR A 263 -11.27 -25.07 -3.60
N THR A 264 -12.23 -24.67 -4.39
CA THR A 264 -12.87 -25.50 -5.41
C THR A 264 -11.95 -25.65 -6.64
N SER A 265 -10.64 -25.59 -6.44
CA SER A 265 -9.62 -25.74 -7.48
C SER A 265 -9.34 -27.21 -7.88
N ASN A 266 -10.15 -28.15 -7.43
CA ASN A 266 -10.03 -29.55 -7.85
C ASN A 266 -10.84 -29.90 -9.12
N SER A 267 -11.36 -28.92 -9.85
CA SER A 267 -11.93 -29.19 -11.17
C SER A 267 -10.80 -29.33 -12.19
N THR A 268 -10.58 -30.54 -12.67
CA THR A 268 -9.65 -30.95 -13.73
C THR A 268 -9.95 -30.30 -15.10
N SER A 269 -10.88 -29.38 -15.20
CA SER A 269 -11.27 -28.64 -16.39
C SER A 269 -11.08 -27.14 -16.17
N ASN A 270 -9.84 -26.65 -16.23
CA ASN A 270 -9.52 -25.23 -16.32
C ASN A 270 -9.84 -24.70 -17.73
N ARG A 271 -11.13 -24.62 -18.10
CA ARG A 271 -11.51 -23.87 -19.29
C ARG A 271 -11.46 -22.39 -18.95
N GLU A 272 -10.55 -21.66 -19.59
CA GLU A 272 -10.42 -20.21 -19.44
C GLU A 272 -11.71 -19.48 -19.79
N LEU A 273 -11.99 -18.40 -19.07
CA LEU A 273 -13.10 -17.51 -19.37
C LEU A 273 -12.93 -16.92 -20.77
N VAL A 274 -13.88 -17.18 -21.67
CA VAL A 274 -13.94 -16.49 -22.96
C VAL A 274 -14.64 -15.15 -22.79
N PRO A 275 -13.92 -14.03 -22.96
CA PRO A 275 -14.51 -12.71 -22.86
C PRO A 275 -15.62 -12.53 -23.89
N THR A 276 -16.69 -11.87 -23.49
CA THR A 276 -17.82 -11.65 -24.42
C THR A 276 -17.66 -10.29 -25.11
N PRO A 277 -17.74 -10.24 -26.45
CA PRO A 277 -17.62 -8.98 -27.20
C PRO A 277 -18.76 -8.04 -26.86
N LEU A 278 -18.41 -6.79 -26.53
CA LEU A 278 -19.33 -5.67 -26.37
C LEU A 278 -19.41 -4.91 -27.70
N LYS A 279 -20.62 -4.41 -28.04
CA LYS A 279 -20.87 -3.59 -29.24
C LYS A 279 -21.77 -2.41 -28.91
N GLY A 280 -21.59 -1.30 -29.63
CA GLY A 280 -22.44 -0.11 -29.54
C GLY A 280 -22.39 0.55 -28.16
N TYR A 281 -23.55 0.95 -27.63
CA TYR A 281 -23.63 1.67 -26.35
C TYR A 281 -23.02 0.92 -25.16
N LYS A 282 -23.03 -0.42 -25.16
CA LYS A 282 -22.41 -1.21 -24.08
C LYS A 282 -20.89 -1.10 -24.07
N GLU A 283 -20.27 -1.04 -25.25
CA GLU A 283 -18.85 -0.80 -25.41
C GLU A 283 -18.49 0.60 -24.92
N PHE A 284 -19.27 1.61 -25.33
CA PHE A 284 -19.08 3.00 -24.92
C PHE A 284 -19.14 3.16 -23.38
N PHE A 285 -20.14 2.56 -22.72
CA PHE A 285 -20.20 2.59 -21.25
C PHE A 285 -19.04 1.85 -20.57
N ALA A 286 -18.57 0.74 -21.13
CA ALA A 286 -17.41 0.03 -20.59
C ALA A 286 -16.15 0.91 -20.66
N ILE A 287 -15.96 1.62 -21.77
CA ILE A 287 -14.85 2.58 -21.93
C ILE A 287 -14.95 3.70 -20.89
N ILE A 288 -16.12 4.31 -20.71
CA ILE A 288 -16.32 5.39 -19.71
C ILE A 288 -16.01 4.89 -18.30
N ILE A 289 -16.54 3.74 -17.89
CA ILE A 289 -16.33 3.18 -16.56
C ILE A 289 -14.85 2.89 -16.31
N CYS A 290 -14.09 2.42 -17.32
CA CYS A 290 -12.66 2.19 -17.19
C CYS A 290 -11.83 3.49 -17.30
N SER A 291 -12.28 4.47 -18.08
CA SER A 291 -11.56 5.75 -18.26
C SER A 291 -11.67 6.65 -17.04
N LEU A 292 -12.83 6.70 -16.38
CA LEU A 292 -13.10 7.61 -15.27
C LEU A 292 -12.06 7.47 -14.12
N PRO A 293 -11.78 6.25 -13.61
CA PRO A 293 -10.79 6.10 -12.54
C PRO A 293 -9.38 6.49 -12.96
N ILE A 294 -9.00 6.26 -14.21
CA ILE A 294 -7.69 6.64 -14.75
C ILE A 294 -7.61 8.16 -14.85
N PHE A 295 -8.65 8.79 -15.39
CA PHE A 295 -8.66 10.23 -15.62
C PHE A 295 -8.62 11.01 -14.31
N VAL A 296 -9.49 10.67 -13.36
CA VAL A 296 -9.56 11.34 -12.06
C VAL A 296 -8.39 10.93 -11.15
N GLY A 297 -8.05 9.64 -11.12
CA GLY A 297 -7.03 9.12 -10.18
C GLY A 297 -5.60 9.32 -10.63
N PHE A 298 -5.36 9.57 -11.94
CA PHE A 298 -4.01 9.72 -12.46
C PHE A 298 -3.83 10.94 -13.37
N VAL A 299 -4.63 11.07 -14.42
CA VAL A 299 -4.37 12.10 -15.46
C VAL A 299 -4.49 13.50 -14.89
N ILE A 300 -5.60 13.82 -14.22
CA ILE A 300 -5.84 15.15 -13.65
C ILE A 300 -4.73 15.55 -12.66
N PRO A 301 -4.46 14.77 -11.58
CA PRO A 301 -3.44 15.17 -10.61
C PRO A 301 -2.03 15.22 -11.23
N PHE A 302 -1.70 14.30 -12.14
CA PHE A 302 -0.41 14.30 -12.82
C PHE A 302 -0.22 15.54 -13.69
N VAL A 303 -1.23 15.92 -14.49
CA VAL A 303 -1.19 17.12 -15.34
C VAL A 303 -1.10 18.38 -14.48
N GLN A 304 -1.84 18.45 -13.37
CA GLN A 304 -1.79 19.60 -12.46
C GLN A 304 -0.38 19.77 -11.84
N LEU A 305 0.20 18.70 -11.32
CA LEU A 305 1.55 18.74 -10.77
C LEU A 305 2.60 19.10 -11.83
N LEU A 306 2.46 18.55 -13.03
CA LEU A 306 3.34 18.84 -14.16
C LEU A 306 3.24 20.31 -14.59
N TYR A 307 2.03 20.84 -14.64
CA TYR A 307 1.76 22.24 -14.96
C TYR A 307 2.47 23.17 -13.96
N TRP A 308 2.34 22.91 -12.66
CA TRP A 308 3.04 23.71 -11.66
C TRP A 308 4.55 23.61 -11.77
N THR A 309 5.07 22.39 -11.93
CA THR A 309 6.52 22.17 -12.04
C THR A 309 7.15 22.85 -13.26
N ILE A 310 6.45 22.87 -14.39
CA ILE A 310 7.01 23.47 -15.64
C ILE A 310 6.90 24.99 -15.64
N PHE A 311 5.76 25.52 -15.20
CA PHE A 311 5.46 26.93 -15.41
C PHE A 311 5.72 27.82 -14.20
N PHE A 312 5.80 27.28 -12.99
CA PHE A 312 5.90 28.06 -11.77
C PHE A 312 7.06 27.66 -10.85
N ASP A 313 7.59 26.43 -10.96
CA ASP A 313 8.63 25.93 -10.07
C ASP A 313 9.98 25.84 -10.82
N THR A 314 10.93 26.67 -10.39
CA THR A 314 12.31 26.66 -10.93
C THR A 314 13.23 25.68 -10.20
N SER A 315 12.75 25.00 -9.15
CA SER A 315 13.56 24.16 -8.27
C SER A 315 13.88 22.77 -8.84
N PHE A 316 13.21 22.35 -9.91
CA PHE A 316 13.28 20.97 -10.44
C PHE A 316 14.70 20.52 -10.86
N PHE A 317 15.57 21.43 -11.24
CA PHE A 317 16.95 21.11 -11.66
C PHE A 317 18.01 21.54 -10.65
N THR A 318 17.64 21.86 -9.43
CA THR A 318 18.58 22.27 -8.40
C THR A 318 19.34 21.07 -7.80
N SER A 319 20.52 21.35 -7.24
CA SER A 319 21.30 20.35 -6.48
C SER A 319 20.51 19.74 -5.33
N ASP A 320 19.64 20.53 -4.71
CA ASP A 320 18.81 20.12 -3.58
C ASP A 320 17.78 19.09 -4.02
N PHE A 321 17.09 19.31 -5.14
CA PHE A 321 16.15 18.34 -5.71
C PHE A 321 16.84 17.01 -6.07
N LEU A 322 18.04 17.06 -6.68
CA LEU A 322 18.80 15.86 -6.97
C LEU A 322 19.21 15.11 -5.69
N SER A 323 19.49 15.84 -4.61
CA SER A 323 19.77 15.22 -3.31
C SER A 323 18.56 14.48 -2.74
N LEU A 324 17.34 15.02 -2.88
CA LEU A 324 16.08 14.36 -2.48
C LEU A 324 15.85 13.04 -3.24
N ILE A 325 16.07 13.05 -4.56
CA ILE A 325 15.99 11.84 -5.38
C ILE A 325 17.00 10.80 -4.92
N LYS A 326 18.28 11.19 -4.76
CA LYS A 326 19.33 10.30 -4.30
C LYS A 326 19.01 9.69 -2.94
N ASN A 327 18.56 10.49 -1.98
CA ASN A 327 18.21 10.03 -0.63
C ASN A 327 17.04 9.02 -0.69
N SER A 328 15.98 9.34 -1.41
CA SER A 328 14.81 8.46 -1.53
C SER A 328 15.14 7.13 -2.21
N LEU A 329 15.87 7.17 -3.34
CA LEU A 329 16.25 5.97 -4.07
C LEU A 329 17.27 5.13 -3.30
N SER A 330 18.28 5.74 -2.67
CA SER A 330 19.27 5.01 -1.88
C SER A 330 18.64 4.26 -0.71
N LEU A 331 17.71 4.90 0.03
CA LEU A 331 16.95 4.25 1.09
C LEU A 331 16.12 3.08 0.56
N ALA A 332 15.41 3.30 -0.55
CA ALA A 332 14.56 2.26 -1.15
C ALA A 332 15.38 1.05 -1.60
N VAL A 333 16.53 1.28 -2.25
CA VAL A 333 17.43 0.21 -2.72
C VAL A 333 18.07 -0.52 -1.56
N ILE A 334 18.67 0.19 -0.59
CA ILE A 334 19.36 -0.44 0.55
C ILE A 334 18.38 -1.27 1.38
N SER A 335 17.22 -0.70 1.71
CA SER A 335 16.20 -1.40 2.51
C SER A 335 15.63 -2.62 1.77
N SER A 336 15.42 -2.52 0.45
CA SER A 336 14.91 -3.63 -0.37
C SER A 336 15.89 -4.78 -0.45
N ILE A 337 17.18 -4.52 -0.64
CA ILE A 337 18.24 -5.55 -0.67
C ILE A 337 18.31 -6.27 0.67
N LEU A 338 18.31 -5.53 1.78
CA LEU A 338 18.33 -6.11 3.12
C LEU A 338 17.10 -6.98 3.37
N CYS A 339 15.92 -6.49 3.01
CA CYS A 339 14.67 -7.21 3.17
C CYS A 339 14.60 -8.47 2.30
N LEU A 340 15.07 -8.40 1.04
CA LEU A 340 15.20 -9.57 0.14
C LEU A 340 16.11 -10.63 0.73
N PHE A 341 17.24 -10.23 1.30
CA PHE A 341 18.16 -11.15 1.96
C PHE A 341 17.50 -11.88 3.12
N ILE A 342 16.83 -11.14 4.02
CA ILE A 342 16.09 -11.70 5.16
C ILE A 342 14.99 -12.66 4.68
N ALA A 343 14.16 -12.23 3.70
CA ALA A 343 13.06 -13.03 3.18
C ALA A 343 13.55 -14.33 2.52
N THR A 344 14.68 -14.27 1.80
CA THR A 344 15.28 -15.44 1.15
C THR A 344 15.76 -16.47 2.18
N ILE A 345 16.46 -16.03 3.21
CA ILE A 345 16.94 -16.92 4.27
C ILE A 345 15.75 -17.59 4.98
N ILE A 346 14.74 -16.82 5.37
CA ILE A 346 13.58 -17.33 6.08
C ILE A 346 12.81 -18.35 5.24
N ASN A 347 12.50 -18.03 3.97
CA ASN A 347 11.78 -18.95 3.09
C ASN A 347 12.59 -20.21 2.77
N TYR A 348 13.91 -20.08 2.64
CA TYR A 348 14.79 -21.24 2.45
C TYR A 348 14.80 -22.16 3.67
N ILE A 349 14.88 -21.62 4.90
CA ILE A 349 14.78 -22.39 6.13
C ILE A 349 13.44 -23.13 6.21
N ILE A 350 12.32 -22.46 5.92
CA ILE A 350 10.98 -23.05 5.93
C ILE A 350 10.88 -24.19 4.90
N ARG A 351 11.46 -24.02 3.70
CA ARG A 351 11.49 -25.04 2.64
C ARG A 351 12.24 -26.30 3.05
N ILE A 352 13.38 -26.15 3.73
CA ILE A 352 14.21 -27.28 4.15
C ILE A 352 13.59 -28.06 5.32
N GLU A 353 13.13 -27.33 6.33
CA GLU A 353 12.69 -27.93 7.60
C GLU A 353 11.24 -28.42 7.55
N LYS A 354 10.43 -27.97 6.56
CA LYS A 354 9.01 -28.36 6.34
C LYS A 354 8.16 -28.32 7.64
N ASN A 355 8.43 -27.33 8.50
CA ASN A 355 7.79 -27.23 9.81
C ASN A 355 6.70 -26.14 9.78
N ASN A 356 5.46 -26.53 10.12
CA ASN A 356 4.31 -25.61 10.19
C ASN A 356 4.50 -24.50 11.21
N PHE A 357 5.23 -24.74 12.28
CA PHE A 357 5.54 -23.74 13.31
C PHE A 357 6.42 -22.60 12.75
N LEU A 358 7.41 -22.92 11.91
CA LEU A 358 8.22 -21.90 11.23
C LEU A 358 7.39 -21.06 10.27
N SER A 359 6.45 -21.70 9.58
CA SER A 359 5.49 -20.98 8.72
C SER A 359 4.60 -20.05 9.54
N PHE A 360 4.22 -20.44 10.75
CA PHE A 360 3.48 -19.58 11.68
C PHE A 360 4.33 -18.37 12.13
N ILE A 361 5.58 -18.59 12.52
CA ILE A 361 6.51 -17.50 12.88
C ILE A 361 6.67 -16.52 11.72
N ASN A 362 6.83 -17.00 10.48
CA ASN A 362 6.92 -16.14 9.32
C ASN A 362 5.64 -15.30 9.11
N LYS A 363 4.46 -15.84 9.43
CA LYS A 363 3.20 -15.07 9.43
C LYS A 363 3.19 -13.97 10.51
N VAL A 364 3.82 -14.19 11.64
CA VAL A 364 4.01 -13.14 12.66
C VAL A 364 4.92 -12.05 12.14
N ILE A 365 6.05 -12.39 11.51
CA ILE A 365 6.96 -11.41 10.91
C ILE A 365 6.23 -10.59 9.82
N THR A 366 5.45 -11.24 8.96
CA THR A 366 4.70 -10.57 7.90
C THR A 366 3.57 -9.68 8.41
N SER A 367 3.11 -9.86 9.65
CA SER A 367 2.05 -8.99 10.22
C SER A 367 2.50 -7.55 10.46
N GLY A 368 3.81 -7.27 10.39
CA GLY A 368 4.36 -5.91 10.47
C GLY A 368 3.81 -4.95 9.42
N TYR A 369 3.38 -5.45 8.26
CA TYR A 369 2.70 -4.63 7.23
C TYR A 369 1.41 -3.98 7.73
N GLY A 370 0.68 -4.66 8.62
CA GLY A 370 -0.53 -4.12 9.22
C GLY A 370 -0.28 -3.07 10.31
N ILE A 371 0.96 -2.71 10.64
CA ILE A 371 1.25 -1.68 11.63
C ILE A 371 1.25 -0.30 10.94
N PRO A 372 0.42 0.67 11.38
CA PRO A 372 0.47 2.02 10.84
C PRO A 372 1.87 2.63 10.94
N GLY A 373 2.29 3.37 9.90
CA GLY A 373 3.64 3.95 9.85
C GLY A 373 4.01 4.79 11.06
N ILE A 374 3.05 5.59 11.56
CA ILE A 374 3.25 6.43 12.75
C ILE A 374 3.40 5.58 14.03
N VAL A 375 2.62 4.50 14.16
CA VAL A 375 2.71 3.56 15.30
C VAL A 375 4.05 2.86 15.30
N LEU A 376 4.46 2.34 14.14
CA LEU A 376 5.75 1.69 13.98
C LEU A 376 6.91 2.63 14.31
N ALA A 377 6.85 3.87 13.82
CA ALA A 377 7.88 4.87 14.08
C ALA A 377 8.04 5.17 15.57
N LEU A 378 6.94 5.34 16.31
CA LEU A 378 6.96 5.51 17.76
C LEU A 378 7.56 4.29 18.48
N GLY A 379 7.23 3.08 18.03
CA GLY A 379 7.78 1.85 18.58
C GLY A 379 9.29 1.72 18.36
N VAL A 380 9.76 2.03 17.16
CA VAL A 380 11.19 2.03 16.81
C VAL A 380 11.94 3.12 17.58
N LEU A 381 11.36 4.33 17.66
CA LEU A 381 11.94 5.42 18.42
C LEU A 381 12.13 5.03 19.90
N ASN A 382 11.11 4.46 20.53
CA ASN A 382 11.17 4.05 21.92
C ASN A 382 12.21 2.94 22.16
N LEU A 383 12.27 1.97 21.25
CA LEU A 383 13.29 0.91 21.27
C LEU A 383 14.70 1.50 21.17
N PHE A 384 14.92 2.46 20.28
CA PHE A 384 16.23 3.05 20.05
C PHE A 384 16.65 3.98 21.19
N LEU A 385 15.74 4.76 21.75
CA LEU A 385 16.00 5.54 22.96
C LEU A 385 16.46 4.63 24.13
N MET A 386 15.85 3.45 24.28
CA MET A 386 16.29 2.49 25.29
C MET A 386 17.68 1.93 24.98
N LEU A 387 17.97 1.61 23.71
CA LEU A 387 19.28 1.12 23.28
C LEU A 387 20.37 2.17 23.44
N ASP A 388 20.08 3.44 23.13
CA ASP A 388 21.00 4.57 23.30
C ASP A 388 21.43 4.70 24.78
N ASN A 389 20.46 4.58 25.71
CA ASN A 389 20.73 4.65 27.14
C ASN A 389 21.58 3.47 27.65
N ILE A 390 21.49 2.28 27.02
CA ILE A 390 22.24 1.09 27.44
C ILE A 390 23.63 1.05 26.79
N SER A 391 23.72 1.39 25.50
CA SER A 391 24.93 1.18 24.70
C SER A 391 25.86 2.40 24.63
N ASN A 392 25.40 3.58 25.04
CA ASN A 392 26.06 4.88 24.83
C ASN A 392 26.34 5.20 23.34
N ILE A 393 25.63 4.55 22.43
CA ILE A 393 25.69 4.80 20.97
C ILE A 393 24.36 5.43 20.55
N ILE A 394 24.40 6.60 19.92
CA ILE A 394 23.18 7.30 19.45
C ILE A 394 22.68 6.63 18.17
N LEU A 395 21.65 5.79 18.30
CA LEU A 395 20.93 5.15 17.19
C LEU A 395 19.69 5.95 16.80
N THR A 396 19.10 6.66 17.75
CA THR A 396 17.93 7.54 17.52
C THR A 396 18.28 8.62 16.51
N GLY A 397 17.41 8.85 15.52
CA GLY A 397 17.65 9.79 14.43
C GLY A 397 18.75 9.34 13.45
N SER A 398 19.02 8.03 13.35
CA SER A 398 19.94 7.46 12.37
C SER A 398 19.21 6.80 11.20
N LEU A 399 19.90 6.63 10.08
CA LEU A 399 19.38 5.86 8.93
C LEU A 399 19.09 4.39 9.30
N VAL A 400 19.76 3.84 10.32
CA VAL A 400 19.56 2.47 10.77
C VAL A 400 18.13 2.29 11.30
N GLY A 401 17.61 3.24 12.10
CA GLY A 401 16.24 3.20 12.61
C GLY A 401 15.19 3.26 11.49
N LEU A 402 15.44 4.11 10.51
CA LEU A 402 14.55 4.28 9.36
C LEU A 402 14.53 3.02 8.48
N ILE A 403 15.70 2.46 8.13
CA ILE A 403 15.83 1.22 7.35
C ILE A 403 15.19 0.05 8.12
N PHE A 404 15.37 -0.02 9.44
CA PHE A 404 14.77 -1.04 10.28
C PHE A 404 13.23 -0.97 10.25
N ALA A 405 12.66 0.23 10.37
CA ALA A 405 11.21 0.43 10.26
C ALA A 405 10.67 -0.01 8.89
N TYR A 406 11.36 0.35 7.80
CA TYR A 406 10.97 -0.09 6.46
C TYR A 406 11.03 -1.61 6.29
N CYS A 407 12.06 -2.26 6.83
CA CYS A 407 12.15 -3.71 6.78
C CYS A 407 10.99 -4.38 7.52
N ILE A 408 10.58 -3.87 8.68
CA ILE A 408 9.43 -4.41 9.41
C ILE A 408 8.14 -4.20 8.62
N LYS A 409 7.88 -2.96 8.19
CA LYS A 409 6.63 -2.59 7.52
C LYS A 409 6.45 -3.33 6.21
N PHE A 410 7.48 -3.35 5.37
CA PHE A 410 7.36 -3.85 4.00
C PHE A 410 7.91 -5.26 3.78
N TYR A 411 8.31 -5.97 4.86
CA TYR A 411 8.75 -7.37 4.76
C TYR A 411 7.71 -8.27 4.09
N ALA A 412 6.43 -8.08 4.39
CA ALA A 412 5.35 -8.90 3.85
C ALA A 412 5.31 -8.90 2.32
N VAL A 413 5.56 -7.75 1.71
CA VAL A 413 5.56 -7.56 0.25
C VAL A 413 6.69 -8.38 -0.38
N THR A 414 7.91 -8.21 0.11
CA THR A 414 9.08 -8.97 -0.36
C THR A 414 8.92 -10.46 -0.11
N ASN A 415 8.47 -10.84 1.09
CA ASN A 415 8.25 -12.24 1.47
C ASN A 415 7.22 -12.92 0.57
N SER A 416 6.16 -12.22 0.16
CA SER A 416 5.13 -12.74 -0.75
C SER A 416 5.74 -13.14 -2.10
N SER A 417 6.56 -12.27 -2.71
CA SER A 417 7.24 -12.52 -3.98
C SER A 417 8.22 -13.68 -3.89
N ILE A 418 9.06 -13.71 -2.85
CA ILE A 418 10.05 -14.77 -2.64
C ILE A 418 9.40 -16.13 -2.33
N SER A 419 8.39 -16.14 -1.45
CA SER A 419 7.63 -17.36 -1.12
C SER A 419 6.93 -17.95 -2.33
N SER A 420 6.33 -17.11 -3.19
CA SER A 420 5.71 -17.53 -4.44
C SER A 420 6.73 -18.13 -5.42
N GLY A 421 7.92 -17.51 -5.53
CA GLY A 421 9.01 -18.03 -6.32
C GLY A 421 9.48 -19.41 -5.83
N PHE A 422 9.68 -19.60 -4.53
CA PHE A 422 10.05 -20.90 -3.97
C PHE A 422 8.99 -21.97 -4.22
N LYS A 423 7.71 -21.63 -4.22
CA LYS A 423 6.61 -22.58 -4.51
C LYS A 423 6.59 -23.05 -5.95
N LYS A 424 7.04 -22.23 -6.91
CA LYS A 424 7.17 -22.61 -8.33
C LYS A 424 8.30 -23.63 -8.58
N ILE A 425 9.31 -23.69 -7.70
CA ILE A 425 10.46 -24.59 -7.82
C ILE A 425 10.07 -25.98 -7.29
N SER A 426 10.13 -27.01 -8.15
CA SER A 426 9.84 -28.39 -7.75
C SER A 426 10.76 -28.87 -6.63
N ILE A 427 10.20 -29.56 -5.64
CA ILE A 427 10.95 -30.13 -4.53
C ILE A 427 11.87 -31.27 -4.98
N ASN A 428 11.57 -31.88 -6.14
CA ASN A 428 12.39 -32.95 -6.71
C ASN A 428 13.79 -32.46 -7.08
N LEU A 429 13.94 -31.18 -7.46
CA LEU A 429 15.27 -30.60 -7.73
C LEU A 429 16.16 -30.62 -6.48
N ASP A 430 15.59 -30.34 -5.30
CA ASP A 430 16.32 -30.38 -4.03
C ASP A 430 16.72 -31.82 -3.69
N ASN A 431 15.82 -32.78 -3.91
CA ASN A 431 16.06 -34.19 -3.63
C ASN A 431 17.17 -34.74 -4.54
N VAL A 432 17.11 -34.47 -5.86
CA VAL A 432 18.14 -34.91 -6.83
C VAL A 432 19.49 -34.28 -6.49
N ALA A 433 19.54 -32.98 -6.25
CA ALA A 433 20.79 -32.29 -5.88
C ALA A 433 21.41 -32.87 -4.59
N SER A 434 20.56 -33.19 -3.60
CA SER A 434 20.99 -33.80 -2.34
C SER A 434 21.52 -35.22 -2.57
N SER A 435 20.88 -36.03 -3.44
CA SER A 435 21.33 -37.37 -3.81
C SER A 435 22.67 -37.36 -4.54
N LEU A 436 22.96 -36.29 -5.27
CA LEU A 436 24.27 -36.03 -5.91
C LEU A 436 25.31 -35.44 -4.93
N GLY A 437 25.04 -35.41 -3.63
CA GLY A 437 25.98 -34.95 -2.60
C GLY A 437 26.10 -33.44 -2.46
N SER A 438 25.20 -32.65 -3.07
CA SER A 438 25.26 -31.19 -2.93
C SER A 438 24.86 -30.74 -1.54
N SER A 439 25.67 -29.86 -0.92
CA SER A 439 25.34 -29.25 0.36
C SER A 439 24.17 -28.29 0.25
N LYS A 440 23.40 -28.07 1.37
CA LYS A 440 22.29 -27.11 1.43
C LYS A 440 22.67 -25.72 0.90
N ARG A 441 23.86 -25.21 1.24
CA ARG A 441 24.39 -23.93 0.74
C ARG A 441 24.62 -23.92 -0.78
N ARG A 442 25.10 -25.03 -1.34
CA ARG A 442 25.31 -25.17 -2.78
C ARG A 442 23.99 -25.20 -3.53
N ILE A 443 23.00 -25.92 -3.03
CA ILE A 443 21.62 -25.98 -3.59
C ILE A 443 21.03 -24.57 -3.62
N LEU A 444 21.13 -23.80 -2.53
CA LEU A 444 20.65 -22.41 -2.51
C LEU A 444 21.32 -21.57 -3.59
N LYS A 445 22.67 -21.57 -3.65
CA LYS A 445 23.43 -20.70 -4.56
C LYS A 445 23.27 -21.08 -6.03
N SER A 446 23.31 -22.39 -6.34
CA SER A 446 23.39 -22.88 -7.72
C SER A 446 22.05 -23.19 -8.36
N ILE A 447 20.99 -23.43 -7.56
CA ILE A 447 19.67 -23.79 -8.05
C ILE A 447 18.65 -22.70 -7.71
N HIS A 448 18.49 -22.39 -6.41
CA HIS A 448 17.41 -21.51 -5.99
C HIS A 448 17.63 -20.06 -6.40
N LEU A 449 18.81 -19.45 -6.10
CA LEU A 449 19.05 -18.05 -6.42
C LEU A 449 18.88 -17.73 -7.92
N PRO A 450 19.40 -18.53 -8.87
CA PRO A 450 19.16 -18.29 -10.30
C PRO A 450 17.68 -18.39 -10.69
N LEU A 451 16.95 -19.39 -10.16
CA LEU A 451 15.53 -19.59 -10.48
C LEU A 451 14.61 -18.55 -9.83
N LEU A 452 15.04 -17.91 -8.76
CA LEU A 452 14.31 -16.84 -8.07
C LEU A 452 14.52 -15.44 -8.67
N LYS A 453 15.29 -15.30 -9.76
CA LYS A 453 15.66 -13.99 -10.32
C LYS A 453 14.44 -13.08 -10.59
N SER A 454 13.38 -13.60 -11.22
CA SER A 454 12.13 -12.85 -11.45
C SER A 454 11.49 -12.43 -10.13
N SER A 455 11.41 -13.32 -9.14
CA SER A 455 10.83 -13.04 -7.83
C SER A 455 11.63 -11.98 -7.05
N PHE A 456 12.97 -11.95 -7.21
CA PHE A 456 13.82 -10.91 -6.64
C PHE A 456 13.52 -9.54 -7.25
N ILE A 457 13.43 -9.47 -8.58
CA ILE A 457 13.14 -8.21 -9.28
C ILE A 457 11.76 -7.71 -8.89
N ILE A 458 10.73 -8.56 -8.91
CA ILE A 458 9.36 -8.19 -8.53
C ILE A 458 9.32 -7.72 -7.07
N GLY A 459 9.90 -8.49 -6.15
CA GLY A 459 9.93 -8.14 -4.72
C GLY A 459 10.67 -6.84 -4.45
N MET A 460 11.78 -6.59 -5.14
CA MET A 460 12.54 -5.35 -5.04
C MET A 460 11.73 -4.14 -5.53
N LEU A 461 11.14 -4.23 -6.71
CA LEU A 461 10.39 -3.13 -7.33
C LEU A 461 9.18 -2.74 -6.50
N VAL A 462 8.39 -3.72 -6.02
CA VAL A 462 7.22 -3.42 -5.18
C VAL A 462 7.64 -2.82 -3.84
N PHE A 463 8.70 -3.35 -3.20
CA PHE A 463 9.24 -2.77 -1.98
C PHE A 463 9.70 -1.32 -2.17
N MET A 464 10.41 -1.03 -3.28
CA MET A 464 10.86 0.33 -3.60
C MET A 464 9.70 1.30 -3.77
N ILE A 465 8.61 0.90 -4.44
CA ILE A 465 7.41 1.72 -4.59
C ILE A 465 6.84 2.10 -3.21
N GLU A 466 6.74 1.13 -2.31
CA GLU A 466 6.20 1.38 -0.97
C GLU A 466 7.10 2.32 -0.14
N VAL A 467 8.42 2.15 -0.19
CA VAL A 467 9.37 3.03 0.54
C VAL A 467 9.37 4.45 0.00
N ILE A 468 9.34 4.64 -1.32
CA ILE A 468 9.34 5.98 -1.93
C ILE A 468 8.09 6.78 -1.52
N LYS A 469 6.96 6.11 -1.35
CA LYS A 469 5.69 6.71 -0.93
C LYS A 469 5.57 6.91 0.59
N GLU A 470 6.42 6.24 1.36
CA GLU A 470 6.28 6.25 2.83
C GLU A 470 6.60 7.63 3.41
N LEU A 471 5.61 8.20 4.08
CA LEU A 471 5.72 9.52 4.71
C LEU A 471 5.80 9.44 6.25
N PRO A 472 4.82 8.86 6.98
CA PRO A 472 4.75 9.01 8.45
C PRO A 472 5.97 8.44 9.18
N ALA A 473 6.45 7.24 8.81
CA ALA A 473 7.63 6.67 9.46
C ALA A 473 8.89 7.44 9.08
N THR A 474 8.99 7.91 7.83
CA THR A 474 10.12 8.72 7.36
C THR A 474 10.20 10.05 8.09
N LEU A 475 9.07 10.73 8.24
CA LEU A 475 8.99 12.05 8.89
C LEU A 475 9.50 11.99 10.35
N ILE A 476 9.18 10.91 11.06
CA ILE A 476 9.52 10.73 12.48
C ILE A 476 10.96 10.23 12.67
N LEU A 477 11.42 9.26 11.87
CA LEU A 477 12.67 8.54 12.11
C LEU A 477 13.87 9.05 11.32
N ARG A 478 13.66 9.93 10.35
CA ARG A 478 14.77 10.45 9.53
C ARG A 478 15.82 11.19 10.35
N PRO A 479 17.09 11.11 9.98
CA PRO A 479 18.13 11.97 10.56
C PRO A 479 17.87 13.44 10.30
N PHE A 480 18.41 14.28 11.16
CA PHE A 480 18.42 15.73 10.94
C PHE A 480 19.10 16.06 9.60
N ASN A 481 18.55 17.00 8.85
CA ASN A 481 18.98 17.39 7.50
C ASN A 481 18.94 16.30 6.42
N PHE A 482 18.29 15.17 6.69
CA PHE A 482 18.09 14.12 5.69
C PHE A 482 16.63 14.16 5.19
N ASN A 483 16.43 14.82 4.05
CA ASN A 483 15.12 14.91 3.42
C ASN A 483 14.98 13.89 2.30
N THR A 484 13.78 13.31 2.19
CA THR A 484 13.33 12.49 1.06
C THR A 484 12.31 13.27 0.24
N LEU A 485 11.97 12.77 -0.95
CA LEU A 485 10.93 13.36 -1.79
C LEU A 485 9.59 13.47 -1.03
N SER A 486 9.19 12.42 -0.29
CA SER A 486 7.92 12.41 0.47
C SER A 486 7.89 13.46 1.58
N VAL A 487 8.97 13.58 2.34
CA VAL A 487 9.09 14.59 3.41
C VAL A 487 9.14 16.00 2.86
N SER A 488 9.86 16.22 1.75
CA SER A 488 9.94 17.54 1.12
C SER A 488 8.58 17.98 0.59
N ALA A 489 7.85 17.09 -0.11
CA ALA A 489 6.50 17.37 -0.57
C ALA A 489 5.56 17.73 0.59
N TYR A 490 5.64 16.97 1.69
CA TYR A 490 4.85 17.23 2.89
C TYR A 490 5.19 18.58 3.53
N ASN A 491 6.47 18.91 3.71
CA ASN A 491 6.88 20.16 4.33
C ASN A 491 6.37 21.37 3.55
N TYR A 492 6.55 21.38 2.22
CA TYR A 492 6.01 22.46 1.39
C TYR A 492 4.49 22.56 1.47
N ALA A 493 3.78 21.43 1.45
CA ALA A 493 2.33 21.42 1.53
C ALA A 493 1.82 21.85 2.92
N SER A 494 2.52 21.54 4.01
CA SER A 494 2.17 21.98 5.37
C SER A 494 2.37 23.48 5.57
N ASP A 495 3.30 24.07 4.80
CA ASP A 495 3.54 25.51 4.75
C ASP A 495 2.62 26.25 3.75
N GLU A 496 1.58 25.57 3.22
CA GLU A 496 0.65 26.10 2.20
C GLU A 496 1.34 26.43 0.84
N ARG A 497 2.54 25.94 0.61
CA ARG A 497 3.36 26.17 -0.59
C ARG A 497 3.14 25.06 -1.61
N MET A 498 1.92 24.97 -2.19
CA MET A 498 1.50 23.88 -3.04
C MET A 498 2.29 23.80 -4.35
N ILE A 499 2.72 24.94 -4.88
CA ILE A 499 3.50 25.01 -6.12
C ILE A 499 4.86 24.37 -5.93
N GLU A 500 5.56 24.69 -4.85
CA GLU A 500 6.87 24.11 -4.55
C GLU A 500 6.78 22.64 -4.11
N ALA A 501 5.62 22.21 -3.60
CA ALA A 501 5.35 20.80 -3.34
C ALA A 501 5.25 19.97 -4.63
N ALA A 502 5.05 20.59 -5.79
CA ALA A 502 4.83 19.89 -7.06
C ALA A 502 6.07 19.15 -7.56
N ALA A 503 7.26 19.77 -7.50
CA ALA A 503 8.50 19.13 -7.97
C ALA A 503 8.82 17.83 -7.21
N PRO A 504 8.88 17.78 -5.86
CA PRO A 504 9.08 16.52 -5.17
C PRO A 504 7.93 15.52 -5.36
N SER A 505 6.69 15.99 -5.51
CA SER A 505 5.53 15.13 -5.79
C SER A 505 5.63 14.45 -7.15
N ILE A 506 5.98 15.17 -8.21
CA ILE A 506 6.22 14.59 -9.55
C ILE A 506 7.42 13.62 -9.50
N GLY A 507 8.46 13.95 -8.74
CA GLY A 507 9.59 13.06 -8.52
C GLY A 507 9.16 11.71 -7.96
N ILE A 508 8.25 11.69 -6.97
CA ILE A 508 7.68 10.45 -6.41
C ILE A 508 6.89 9.69 -7.47
N VAL A 509 6.00 10.39 -8.20
CA VAL A 509 5.16 9.74 -9.23
C VAL A 509 6.03 9.08 -10.30
N ILE A 510 7.04 9.75 -10.82
CA ILE A 510 7.95 9.21 -11.84
C ILE A 510 8.75 8.03 -11.25
N ALA A 511 9.29 8.18 -10.03
CA ALA A 511 10.05 7.13 -9.36
C ALA A 511 9.19 5.87 -9.07
N CYS A 512 7.88 6.00 -8.90
CA CYS A 512 6.95 4.88 -8.75
C CYS A 512 6.47 4.32 -10.10
N LEU A 513 6.28 5.16 -11.12
CA LEU A 513 5.85 4.72 -12.47
C LEU A 513 6.84 3.78 -13.13
N ILE A 514 8.15 4.06 -13.02
CA ILE A 514 9.20 3.25 -13.64
C ILE A 514 9.12 1.79 -13.14
N PRO A 515 9.15 1.50 -11.83
CA PRO A 515 8.95 0.15 -11.32
C PRO A 515 7.60 -0.48 -11.73
N ILE A 516 6.51 0.27 -11.73
CA ILE A 516 5.18 -0.24 -12.14
C ILE A 516 5.20 -0.70 -13.59
N ILE A 517 5.74 0.10 -14.52
CA ILE A 517 5.84 -0.25 -15.93
C ILE A 517 6.72 -1.50 -16.13
N ILE A 518 7.82 -1.61 -15.39
CA ILE A 518 8.68 -2.80 -15.44
C ILE A 518 7.93 -4.03 -14.93
N LEU A 519 7.19 -3.92 -13.82
CA LEU A 519 6.38 -5.00 -13.27
C LEU A 519 5.32 -5.50 -14.26
N ILE A 520 4.59 -4.60 -14.91
CA ILE A 520 3.57 -4.94 -15.91
C ILE A 520 4.21 -5.73 -17.07
N LYS A 521 5.39 -5.29 -17.56
CA LYS A 521 6.12 -5.99 -18.62
C LYS A 521 6.63 -7.37 -18.20
N LEU A 522 7.04 -7.53 -16.95
CA LEU A 522 7.52 -8.82 -16.43
C LEU A 522 6.37 -9.82 -16.26
N ILE A 523 5.25 -9.40 -15.70
CA ILE A 523 4.06 -10.23 -15.52
C ILE A 523 3.49 -10.67 -16.89
N GLY A 524 3.39 -9.76 -17.85
CA GLY A 524 2.91 -10.08 -19.19
C GLY A 524 3.82 -11.04 -19.99
N LYS A 525 5.10 -11.17 -19.63
CA LYS A 525 5.99 -12.19 -20.22
C LYS A 525 5.79 -13.57 -19.59
N GLU A 526 5.54 -13.65 -18.28
CA GLU A 526 5.28 -14.94 -17.60
C GLU A 526 3.94 -15.57 -18.01
N GLU A 527 2.99 -14.79 -18.56
CA GLU A 527 1.72 -15.34 -19.11
C GLU A 527 1.87 -15.90 -20.54
N ILE A 528 2.96 -15.60 -21.23
CA ILE A 528 3.20 -16.03 -22.64
C ILE A 528 4.12 -17.26 -22.70
N GLU A 529 4.95 -17.51 -21.66
CA GLU A 529 5.79 -18.70 -21.51
C GLU A 529 5.06 -19.79 -20.68
#